data_137d2b02447da07caff60b68f476075b
#
_entry.id   137d2b02447da07caff60b68f476075b
#
_cell.length_a   1.000
_cell.length_b   1.000
_cell.length_c   1.000
_cell.angle_alpha   90.00
_cell.angle_beta   90.00
_cell.angle_gamma   90.00
#
_symmetry.space_group_name_H-M   'P 1'
#
loop_
_entity.id
_entity.type
_entity.pdbx_description
1 polymer ?
#
loop_
_entity_poly.entity_id
_entity_poly.type
_entity_poly.pdbx_seq_one_letter_code
_entity_poly.pdbx_strand_id
1 'polypeptide(L)'
;MKQLFSVFSWICGILFAILPQNVRHYSSKYAAKAEKNMFIHEHNNWTAFRWDNDTVALLLDEVTREQGRLYGRLGGLGFESQLRAMAENLTRDVVFSSEIEGVRLNADEVRSSIARRLGIEDAKKVASSRYIDAVVAVTIDAIEHFDRPLTKEQLCAWQASFFPTGYSGGTQIEVGKYRTHEEDIVSGFLGRERIHYIAPPPERVEEEMNHFINWFNDACPVSPIIRSAIAHLWFVSIHPFEDGNGRLARILGDIFLARSDKSKFRFYNISSEINRDKNHYYDTLERTQHGNGDITKWLVWYLQTLSNSIKEANTMVSTVLNKSFFWMNAAHVPMSPRQNYTLNLFLDGYEAKITSKNWADLNKCSPDTANRDIQDLVKKGILREDFPGAKRPSYSICYGGQRFQLASLLSEISIVEEDSNSYLITTYKGFPIRERILRLDAERFNRGDLPLEHLIDKYLSYIVCQ
;
A
#
# COMPACT_ATOMS: atom_id res chain seq x y z
N MET A 1 44.68 13.39 -32.72
CA MET A 1 43.70 12.60 -32.00
C MET A 1 43.26 11.32 -32.72
N LYS A 2 43.06 11.28 -34.03
CA LYS A 2 42.68 10.04 -34.77
C LYS A 2 43.75 8.93 -34.78
N GLN A 3 45.03 9.24 -34.69
CA GLN A 3 46.12 8.24 -34.64
C GLN A 3 46.31 7.58 -33.27
N LEU A 4 45.94 8.22 -32.17
CA LEU A 4 46.01 7.64 -30.81
C LEU A 4 44.91 6.60 -30.57
N PHE A 5 43.72 6.77 -31.18
CA PHE A 5 42.63 5.81 -31.11
C PHE A 5 42.92 4.49 -31.86
N SER A 6 43.67 4.55 -32.96
CA SER A 6 44.02 3.35 -33.73
C SER A 6 45.06 2.48 -33.02
N VAL A 7 45.99 3.08 -32.27
CA VAL A 7 47.02 2.36 -31.52
C VAL A 7 46.44 1.71 -30.26
N PHE A 8 45.49 2.38 -29.57
CA PHE A 8 44.78 1.82 -28.44
C PHE A 8 43.88 0.62 -28.83
N SER A 9 43.20 0.70 -29.97
CA SER A 9 42.41 -0.42 -30.50
C SER A 9 43.27 -1.63 -30.87
N TRP A 10 44.49 -1.42 -31.34
CA TRP A 10 45.41 -2.48 -31.75
C TRP A 10 46.07 -3.17 -30.52
N ILE A 11 46.40 -2.40 -29.50
CA ILE A 11 46.98 -2.92 -28.24
C ILE A 11 45.90 -3.70 -27.44
N CYS A 12 44.62 -3.23 -27.39
CA CYS A 12 43.50 -3.98 -26.82
C CYS A 12 43.24 -5.30 -27.57
N GLY A 13 43.35 -5.31 -28.92
CA GLY A 13 43.19 -6.53 -29.72
C GLY A 13 44.26 -7.60 -29.45
N ILE A 14 45.51 -7.20 -29.20
CA ILE A 14 46.61 -8.13 -28.92
C ILE A 14 46.53 -8.66 -27.46
N LEU A 15 46.14 -7.83 -26.48
CA LEU A 15 45.93 -8.25 -25.12
C LEU A 15 44.74 -9.25 -25.03
N PHE A 16 43.71 -9.08 -25.86
CA PHE A 16 42.57 -9.98 -25.92
C PHE A 16 42.92 -11.39 -26.44
N ALA A 17 43.98 -11.48 -27.29
CA ALA A 17 44.42 -12.75 -27.86
C ALA A 17 45.24 -13.64 -26.90
N ILE A 18 45.72 -13.07 -25.79
CA ILE A 18 46.63 -13.74 -24.83
C ILE A 18 45.89 -14.23 -23.57
N LEU A 19 44.63 -13.82 -23.35
CA LEU A 19 43.90 -14.18 -22.16
C LEU A 19 43.34 -15.64 -22.24
N PRO A 20 43.28 -16.38 -21.12
CA PRO A 20 42.71 -17.71 -21.04
C PRO A 20 41.23 -17.73 -21.51
N GLN A 21 40.79 -18.85 -22.06
CA GLN A 21 39.42 -18.96 -22.67
C GLN A 21 38.28 -18.57 -21.71
N ASN A 22 38.39 -18.87 -20.44
CA ASN A 22 37.44 -18.49 -19.39
C ASN A 22 37.37 -16.97 -19.18
N VAL A 23 38.49 -16.26 -19.27
CA VAL A 23 38.57 -14.79 -19.17
C VAL A 23 38.02 -14.12 -20.45
N ARG A 24 38.23 -14.76 -21.62
CA ARG A 24 37.66 -14.30 -22.88
C ARG A 24 36.13 -14.41 -22.90
N HIS A 25 35.60 -15.44 -22.29
CA HIS A 25 34.14 -15.63 -22.19
C HIS A 25 33.50 -14.57 -21.28
N TYR A 26 34.16 -14.23 -20.17
CA TYR A 26 33.77 -13.12 -19.29
C TYR A 26 33.86 -11.78 -20.02
N SER A 27 34.98 -11.45 -20.65
CA SER A 27 35.17 -10.17 -21.31
C SER A 27 34.31 -9.99 -22.58
N SER A 28 33.99 -11.07 -23.33
CA SER A 28 33.07 -10.98 -24.46
C SER A 28 31.61 -10.79 -24.02
N LYS A 29 31.23 -11.34 -22.86
CA LYS A 29 29.92 -11.14 -22.23
C LYS A 29 29.75 -9.65 -21.83
N TYR A 30 30.82 -9.02 -21.34
CA TYR A 30 30.80 -7.59 -20.97
C TYR A 30 30.99 -6.64 -22.15
N ALA A 31 31.80 -6.99 -23.16
CA ALA A 31 31.98 -6.15 -24.37
C ALA A 31 30.71 -6.13 -25.26
N ALA A 32 30.02 -7.26 -25.42
CA ALA A 32 28.73 -7.33 -26.12
C ALA A 32 27.60 -6.58 -25.36
N LYS A 33 27.80 -6.32 -24.07
CA LYS A 33 26.87 -5.60 -23.21
C LYS A 33 27.10 -4.08 -23.25
N ALA A 34 28.32 -3.62 -23.54
CA ALA A 34 28.66 -2.20 -23.65
C ALA A 34 27.97 -1.48 -24.83
N GLU A 35 27.38 -2.21 -25.78
CA GLU A 35 26.58 -1.65 -26.88
C GLU A 35 25.08 -1.60 -26.65
N LYS A 36 24.57 -2.13 -25.53
CA LYS A 36 23.12 -2.12 -25.23
C LYS A 36 22.83 -1.74 -23.78
N ASN A 37 22.45 -0.48 -23.57
CA ASN A 37 21.82 0.11 -22.40
C ASN A 37 22.70 0.26 -21.15
N MET A 38 23.22 1.47 -20.94
CA MET A 38 23.79 1.90 -19.67
C MET A 38 22.75 1.79 -18.56
N PHE A 39 23.17 1.29 -17.40
CA PHE A 39 22.35 1.33 -16.19
C PHE A 39 22.32 2.75 -15.60
N ILE A 40 21.27 3.06 -14.83
CA ILE A 40 21.08 4.40 -14.26
C ILE A 40 22.29 4.92 -13.49
N HIS A 41 22.97 4.06 -12.72
CA HIS A 41 24.15 4.42 -11.91
C HIS A 41 25.45 4.63 -12.72
N GLU A 42 25.45 4.30 -14.01
CA GLU A 42 26.58 4.51 -14.92
C GLU A 42 26.56 5.92 -15.54
N HIS A 43 25.45 6.65 -15.39
CA HIS A 43 25.35 8.05 -15.82
C HIS A 43 26.01 8.99 -14.83
N ASN A 44 26.68 10.04 -15.32
CA ASN A 44 27.21 11.10 -14.48
C ASN A 44 26.05 11.74 -13.68
N ASN A 45 26.25 11.90 -12.36
CA ASN A 45 25.26 12.49 -11.46
C ASN A 45 23.89 11.79 -11.51
N TRP A 46 23.89 10.46 -11.53
CA TRP A 46 22.72 9.60 -11.68
C TRP A 46 21.65 9.81 -10.59
N THR A 47 22.03 10.35 -9.45
CA THR A 47 21.15 10.65 -8.32
C THR A 47 20.40 11.97 -8.46
N ALA A 48 20.72 12.78 -9.48
CA ALA A 48 19.94 13.97 -9.85
C ALA A 48 18.67 13.58 -10.62
N PHE A 49 17.78 12.88 -9.94
CA PHE A 49 16.53 12.41 -10.53
C PHE A 49 15.66 13.56 -11.05
N ARG A 50 15.04 13.33 -12.20
CA ARG A 50 14.14 14.27 -12.88
C ARG A 50 12.80 13.60 -13.12
N TRP A 51 11.75 14.40 -13.14
CA TRP A 51 10.39 13.94 -13.47
C TRP A 51 9.55 15.07 -14.06
N ASP A 52 8.49 14.69 -14.74
CA ASP A 52 7.46 15.62 -15.21
C ASP A 52 6.58 16.03 -14.02
N ASN A 53 6.74 17.27 -13.60
CA ASN A 53 6.02 17.82 -12.45
C ASN A 53 4.50 17.86 -12.66
N ASP A 54 4.03 18.14 -13.87
CA ASP A 54 2.58 18.28 -14.14
C ASP A 54 1.88 16.95 -14.00
N THR A 55 2.49 15.88 -14.56
CA THR A 55 1.97 14.51 -14.44
C THR A 55 1.98 14.03 -12.99
N VAL A 56 3.05 14.30 -12.25
CA VAL A 56 3.23 13.83 -10.87
C VAL A 56 2.36 14.61 -9.89
N ALA A 57 2.17 15.92 -10.09
CA ALA A 57 1.41 16.77 -9.18
C ALA A 57 -0.05 16.33 -9.04
N LEU A 58 -0.70 15.92 -10.12
CA LEU A 58 -2.10 15.45 -10.09
C LEU A 58 -2.26 14.19 -9.21
N LEU A 59 -1.33 13.25 -9.34
CA LEU A 59 -1.35 12.02 -8.54
C LEU A 59 -0.98 12.29 -7.08
N LEU A 60 -0.02 13.17 -6.84
CA LEU A 60 0.37 13.59 -5.49
C LEU A 60 -0.80 14.26 -4.76
N ASP A 61 -1.56 15.12 -5.45
CA ASP A 61 -2.76 15.75 -4.89
C ASP A 61 -3.84 14.71 -4.55
N GLU A 62 -4.06 13.72 -5.42
CA GLU A 62 -4.97 12.61 -5.15
C GLU A 62 -4.55 11.81 -3.91
N VAL A 63 -3.28 11.43 -3.80
CA VAL A 63 -2.73 10.70 -2.64
C VAL A 63 -2.92 11.53 -1.37
N THR A 64 -2.56 12.81 -1.39
CA THR A 64 -2.67 13.70 -0.22
C THR A 64 -4.12 13.83 0.24
N ARG A 65 -5.06 13.96 -0.69
CA ARG A 65 -6.50 14.02 -0.40
C ARG A 65 -7.01 12.73 0.21
N GLU A 66 -6.62 11.56 -0.33
CA GLU A 66 -7.02 10.27 0.23
C GLU A 66 -6.41 10.02 1.61
N GLN A 67 -5.15 10.45 1.86
CA GLN A 67 -4.56 10.45 3.21
C GLN A 67 -5.37 11.31 4.18
N GLY A 68 -5.70 12.53 3.78
CA GLY A 68 -6.51 13.43 4.62
C GLY A 68 -7.88 12.82 4.98
N ARG A 69 -8.54 12.17 4.01
CA ARG A 69 -9.80 11.45 4.26
C ARG A 69 -9.62 10.30 5.24
N LEU A 70 -8.56 9.51 5.09
CA LEU A 70 -8.28 8.37 5.97
C LEU A 70 -8.08 8.83 7.41
N TYR A 71 -7.19 9.80 7.64
CA TYR A 71 -6.90 10.28 8.98
C TYR A 71 -8.09 11.03 9.61
N GLY A 72 -8.89 11.75 8.81
CA GLY A 72 -10.14 12.36 9.28
C GLY A 72 -11.14 11.31 9.79
N ARG A 73 -11.29 10.19 9.09
CA ARG A 73 -12.16 9.08 9.51
C ARG A 73 -11.62 8.34 10.74
N LEU A 74 -10.30 8.14 10.81
CA LEU A 74 -9.67 7.49 11.95
C LEU A 74 -9.87 8.27 13.25
N GLY A 75 -9.98 9.60 13.18
CA GLY A 75 -10.32 10.45 14.33
C GLY A 75 -11.68 10.10 14.96
N GLY A 76 -12.59 9.50 14.21
CA GLY A 76 -13.87 8.99 14.72
C GLY A 76 -13.80 7.61 15.40
N LEU A 77 -12.67 6.91 15.29
CA LEU A 77 -12.46 5.62 15.97
C LEU A 77 -11.88 5.83 17.36
N GLY A 78 -12.37 5.07 18.34
CA GLY A 78 -11.74 4.99 19.66
C GLY A 78 -10.31 4.43 19.57
N PHE A 79 -9.45 4.80 20.53
CA PHE A 79 -8.03 4.46 20.56
C PHE A 79 -7.76 2.95 20.37
N GLU A 80 -8.52 2.08 21.03
CA GLU A 80 -8.38 0.63 20.91
C GLU A 80 -8.65 0.13 19.48
N SER A 81 -9.67 0.69 18.81
CA SER A 81 -10.00 0.35 17.42
C SER A 81 -8.91 0.83 16.46
N GLN A 82 -8.34 2.01 16.67
CA GLN A 82 -7.20 2.51 15.90
C GLN A 82 -5.99 1.59 16.08
N LEU A 83 -5.69 1.17 17.32
CA LEU A 83 -4.56 0.31 17.63
C LEU A 83 -4.72 -1.07 16.97
N ARG A 84 -5.92 -1.65 16.97
CA ARG A 84 -6.24 -2.91 16.27
C ARG A 84 -6.12 -2.77 14.75
N ALA A 85 -6.63 -1.68 14.17
CA ALA A 85 -6.49 -1.41 12.74
C ALA A 85 -5.02 -1.26 12.31
N MET A 86 -4.22 -0.57 13.13
CA MET A 86 -2.78 -0.45 12.92
C MET A 86 -2.09 -1.81 12.98
N ALA A 87 -2.40 -2.64 13.98
CA ALA A 87 -1.81 -3.97 14.13
C ALA A 87 -2.13 -4.88 12.93
N GLU A 88 -3.36 -4.82 12.41
CA GLU A 88 -3.76 -5.56 11.23
C GLU A 88 -3.02 -5.07 9.98
N ASN A 89 -2.89 -3.76 9.80
CA ASN A 89 -2.13 -3.17 8.71
C ASN A 89 -0.64 -3.57 8.76
N LEU A 90 0.00 -3.49 9.92
CA LEU A 90 1.39 -3.92 10.11
C LEU A 90 1.57 -5.41 9.86
N THR A 91 0.58 -6.24 10.27
CA THR A 91 0.61 -7.68 9.99
C THR A 91 0.64 -7.95 8.49
N ARG A 92 -0.23 -7.30 7.74
CA ARG A 92 -0.28 -7.41 6.27
C ARG A 92 1.01 -6.91 5.64
N ASP A 93 1.55 -5.79 6.11
CA ASP A 93 2.78 -5.22 5.57
C ASP A 93 3.97 -6.17 5.75
N VAL A 94 4.20 -6.70 6.93
CA VAL A 94 5.28 -7.66 7.21
C VAL A 94 5.12 -8.93 6.38
N VAL A 95 3.91 -9.48 6.29
CA VAL A 95 3.63 -10.70 5.51
C VAL A 95 3.90 -10.46 4.03
N PHE A 96 3.28 -9.44 3.43
CA PHE A 96 3.41 -9.19 1.99
C PHE A 96 4.79 -8.69 1.59
N SER A 97 5.44 -7.84 2.41
CA SER A 97 6.81 -7.43 2.17
C SER A 97 7.78 -8.62 2.14
N SER A 98 7.55 -9.63 2.97
CA SER A 98 8.34 -10.87 2.95
C SER A 98 7.98 -11.76 1.75
N GLU A 99 6.69 -11.83 1.39
CA GLU A 99 6.21 -12.64 0.25
C GLU A 99 6.69 -12.10 -1.10
N ILE A 100 6.87 -10.78 -1.24
CA ILE A 100 7.50 -10.17 -2.41
C ILE A 100 8.90 -10.78 -2.65
N GLU A 101 9.65 -11.04 -1.59
CA GLU A 101 10.98 -11.66 -1.64
C GLU A 101 10.93 -13.21 -1.61
N GLY A 102 9.75 -13.81 -1.77
CA GLY A 102 9.58 -15.26 -1.80
C GLY A 102 9.55 -15.94 -0.43
N VAL A 103 9.58 -15.19 0.67
CA VAL A 103 9.53 -15.71 2.04
C VAL A 103 8.09 -15.69 2.55
N ARG A 104 7.51 -16.87 2.79
CA ARG A 104 6.15 -16.99 3.34
C ARG A 104 6.18 -17.02 4.86
N LEU A 105 5.51 -16.05 5.48
CA LEU A 105 5.34 -15.96 6.93
C LEU A 105 3.94 -16.42 7.35
N ASN A 106 3.85 -17.00 8.54
CA ASN A 106 2.56 -17.30 9.15
C ASN A 106 1.94 -16.02 9.71
N ALA A 107 0.81 -15.59 9.15
CA ALA A 107 0.14 -14.34 9.53
C ALA A 107 -0.31 -14.32 11.01
N ASP A 108 -0.71 -15.45 11.59
CA ASP A 108 -1.11 -15.52 13.00
C ASP A 108 0.10 -15.34 13.95
N GLU A 109 1.28 -15.86 13.58
CA GLU A 109 2.52 -15.63 14.33
C GLU A 109 2.95 -14.15 14.25
N VAL A 110 2.89 -13.55 13.04
CA VAL A 110 3.19 -12.12 12.83
C VAL A 110 2.24 -11.26 13.63
N ARG A 111 0.93 -11.52 13.58
CA ARG A 111 -0.09 -10.81 14.36
C ARG A 111 0.19 -10.88 15.85
N SER A 112 0.47 -12.07 16.37
CA SER A 112 0.77 -12.26 17.80
C SER A 112 2.05 -11.56 18.24
N SER A 113 3.08 -11.51 17.37
CA SER A 113 4.32 -10.76 17.63
C SER A 113 4.06 -9.26 17.71
N ILE A 114 3.29 -8.71 16.76
CA ILE A 114 2.89 -7.29 16.72
C ILE A 114 2.04 -6.95 17.95
N ALA A 115 1.00 -7.75 18.25
CA ALA A 115 0.11 -7.52 19.40
C ALA A 115 0.88 -7.43 20.73
N ARG A 116 1.85 -8.32 20.96
CA ARG A 116 2.71 -8.28 22.14
C ARG A 116 3.50 -6.98 22.26
N ARG A 117 4.05 -6.47 21.15
CA ARG A 117 4.84 -5.24 21.14
C ARG A 117 4.00 -4.00 21.35
N LEU A 118 2.77 -4.00 20.84
CA LEU A 118 1.82 -2.90 20.97
C LEU A 118 0.99 -2.96 22.26
N GLY A 119 1.17 -3.99 23.10
CA GLY A 119 0.40 -4.17 24.32
C GLY A 119 -1.09 -4.49 24.10
N ILE A 120 -1.43 -5.08 22.94
CA ILE A 120 -2.78 -5.48 22.59
C ILE A 120 -3.05 -6.88 23.16
N GLU A 121 -4.18 -7.06 23.86
CA GLU A 121 -4.64 -8.40 24.24
C GLU A 121 -5.09 -9.15 22.97
N ASP A 122 -4.33 -10.17 22.60
CA ASP A 122 -4.67 -11.07 21.48
C ASP A 122 -5.34 -12.34 22.04
N ALA A 123 -6.52 -12.66 21.52
CA ALA A 123 -7.27 -13.86 21.87
C ALA A 123 -6.55 -15.17 21.44
N LYS A 124 -5.69 -15.10 20.42
CA LYS A 124 -4.89 -16.22 19.91
C LYS A 124 -3.41 -16.00 20.21
N LYS A 125 -2.96 -16.33 21.40
CA LYS A 125 -1.53 -16.28 21.74
C LYS A 125 -0.77 -17.39 21.01
N VAL A 126 -0.37 -17.12 19.75
CA VAL A 126 0.49 -18.01 18.98
C VAL A 126 1.95 -17.65 19.23
N ALA A 127 2.78 -18.67 19.50
CA ALA A 127 4.22 -18.46 19.62
C ALA A 127 4.80 -18.09 18.25
N SER A 128 5.58 -17.03 18.17
CA SER A 128 6.28 -16.61 16.97
C SER A 128 7.72 -17.09 16.96
N SER A 129 8.27 -17.34 15.77
CA SER A 129 9.69 -17.65 15.59
C SER A 129 10.55 -16.41 15.87
N ARG A 130 11.83 -16.61 16.25
CA ARG A 130 12.79 -15.51 16.44
C ARG A 130 12.95 -14.67 15.18
N TYR A 131 12.86 -15.28 14.01
CA TYR A 131 12.90 -14.59 12.74
C TYR A 131 11.73 -13.62 12.57
N ILE A 132 10.51 -14.08 12.80
CA ILE A 132 9.31 -13.22 12.75
C ILE A 132 9.42 -12.06 13.75
N ASP A 133 9.83 -12.36 14.99
CA ASP A 133 10.01 -11.33 16.01
C ASP A 133 11.04 -10.28 15.60
N ALA A 134 12.11 -10.67 14.90
CA ALA A 134 13.12 -9.76 14.40
C ALA A 134 12.59 -8.87 13.25
N VAL A 135 11.91 -9.47 12.26
CA VAL A 135 11.32 -8.69 11.15
C VAL A 135 10.30 -7.69 11.66
N VAL A 136 9.41 -8.12 12.57
CA VAL A 136 8.41 -7.25 13.22
C VAL A 136 9.11 -6.12 14.00
N ALA A 137 10.21 -6.44 14.71
CA ALA A 137 10.97 -5.44 15.47
C ALA A 137 11.51 -4.33 14.58
N VAL A 138 12.13 -4.70 13.45
CA VAL A 138 12.68 -3.73 12.50
C VAL A 138 11.58 -2.85 11.91
N THR A 139 10.45 -3.44 11.51
CA THR A 139 9.32 -2.68 10.92
C THR A 139 8.75 -1.67 11.92
N ILE A 140 8.54 -2.08 13.17
CA ILE A 140 8.03 -1.19 14.21
C ILE A 140 9.04 -0.11 14.58
N ASP A 141 10.32 -0.47 14.79
CA ASP A 141 11.39 0.48 15.12
C ASP A 141 11.50 1.60 14.08
N ALA A 142 11.48 1.25 12.78
CA ALA A 142 11.57 2.20 11.69
C ALA A 142 10.41 3.21 11.69
N ILE A 143 9.17 2.75 11.96
CA ILE A 143 7.99 3.61 11.95
C ILE A 143 7.88 4.41 13.25
N GLU A 144 8.15 3.82 14.41
CA GLU A 144 8.09 4.54 15.70
C GLU A 144 9.13 5.66 15.80
N HIS A 145 10.26 5.50 15.12
CA HIS A 145 11.37 6.44 15.14
C HIS A 145 11.60 7.15 13.80
N PHE A 146 10.52 7.39 13.05
CA PHE A 146 10.57 7.99 11.72
C PHE A 146 11.23 9.37 11.66
N ASP A 147 11.27 10.09 12.77
CA ASP A 147 11.88 11.41 12.94
C ASP A 147 13.39 11.37 13.21
N ARG A 148 13.94 10.19 13.57
CA ARG A 148 15.37 10.04 13.82
C ARG A 148 16.18 10.05 12.53
N PRO A 149 17.44 10.57 12.58
CA PRO A 149 18.34 10.43 11.47
C PRO A 149 18.67 8.96 11.20
N LEU A 150 18.68 8.58 9.92
CA LEU A 150 19.14 7.27 9.47
C LEU A 150 20.67 7.20 9.55
N THR A 151 21.20 6.09 10.01
CA THR A 151 22.66 5.84 10.05
C THR A 151 23.02 4.52 9.38
N LYS A 152 24.30 4.38 9.00
CA LYS A 152 24.84 3.13 8.47
C LYS A 152 24.68 1.98 9.47
N GLU A 153 25.00 2.23 10.73
CA GLU A 153 24.92 1.24 11.81
C GLU A 153 23.50 0.71 11.97
N GLN A 154 22.50 1.59 11.85
CA GLN A 154 21.10 1.21 11.93
C GLN A 154 20.68 0.34 10.74
N LEU A 155 21.06 0.71 9.52
CA LEU A 155 20.80 -0.10 8.32
C LEU A 155 21.44 -1.48 8.42
N CYS A 156 22.69 -1.54 8.87
CA CYS A 156 23.41 -2.80 9.08
C CYS A 156 22.75 -3.67 10.17
N ALA A 157 22.30 -3.06 11.27
CA ALA A 157 21.60 -3.76 12.34
C ALA A 157 20.23 -4.30 11.89
N TRP A 158 19.48 -3.53 11.09
CA TRP A 158 18.21 -3.98 10.50
C TRP A 158 18.42 -5.14 9.52
N GLN A 159 19.42 -5.04 8.64
CA GLN A 159 19.75 -6.14 7.72
C GLN A 159 20.14 -7.40 8.50
N ALA A 160 21.00 -7.28 9.51
CA ALA A 160 21.42 -8.40 10.36
C ALA A 160 20.21 -9.07 11.05
N SER A 161 19.22 -8.31 11.43
CA SER A 161 17.99 -8.83 12.06
C SER A 161 17.17 -9.72 11.12
N PHE A 162 17.26 -9.51 9.81
CA PHE A 162 16.61 -10.37 8.82
C PHE A 162 17.32 -11.72 8.63
N PHE A 163 18.57 -11.81 9.02
CA PHE A 163 19.41 -13.00 8.78
C PHE A 163 20.13 -13.46 10.05
N PRO A 164 19.40 -13.81 11.12
CA PRO A 164 19.98 -14.14 12.42
C PRO A 164 20.88 -15.37 12.42
N THR A 165 20.81 -16.21 11.37
CA THR A 165 21.64 -17.39 11.19
C THR A 165 22.84 -17.14 10.29
N GLY A 166 22.92 -15.99 9.61
CA GLY A 166 23.93 -15.71 8.59
C GLY A 166 23.65 -16.38 7.23
N TYR A 167 22.43 -16.90 7.03
CA TYR A 167 22.05 -17.59 5.79
C TYR A 167 20.79 -16.99 5.17
N SER A 168 20.75 -16.97 3.85
CA SER A 168 19.59 -16.69 3.03
C SER A 168 19.35 -17.85 2.07
N GLY A 169 18.15 -18.45 2.09
CA GLY A 169 17.79 -19.55 1.19
C GLY A 169 18.75 -20.75 1.18
N GLY A 170 19.56 -20.95 2.23
CA GLY A 170 20.59 -21.99 2.33
C GLY A 170 21.99 -21.56 1.91
N THR A 171 22.15 -20.34 1.38
CA THR A 171 23.45 -19.74 1.04
C THR A 171 23.93 -18.89 2.22
N GLN A 172 25.18 -19.03 2.60
CA GLN A 172 25.80 -18.15 3.60
C GLN A 172 26.00 -16.76 2.98
N ILE A 173 25.62 -15.70 3.71
CA ILE A 173 25.70 -14.32 3.28
C ILE A 173 26.47 -13.46 4.28
N GLU A 174 27.00 -12.34 3.81
CA GLU A 174 27.56 -11.29 4.65
C GLU A 174 26.43 -10.53 5.36
N VAL A 175 26.43 -10.56 6.68
CA VAL A 175 25.37 -9.99 7.51
C VAL A 175 25.86 -8.76 8.26
N GLY A 176 25.04 -7.70 8.29
CA GLY A 176 25.33 -6.49 9.05
C GLY A 176 26.47 -5.61 8.49
N LYS A 177 26.80 -5.78 7.23
CA LYS A 177 27.77 -4.97 6.51
C LYS A 177 27.44 -4.90 5.02
N TYR A 178 27.94 -3.88 4.35
CA TYR A 178 27.80 -3.76 2.91
C TYR A 178 28.57 -4.86 2.19
N ARG A 179 28.05 -5.30 1.03
CA ARG A 179 28.67 -6.32 0.18
C ARG A 179 30.06 -5.89 -0.30
N THR A 180 30.92 -6.87 -0.50
CA THR A 180 32.31 -6.69 -0.94
C THR A 180 32.57 -7.28 -2.33
N HIS A 181 31.51 -7.78 -3.00
CA HIS A 181 31.58 -8.38 -4.35
C HIS A 181 30.53 -7.77 -5.26
N GLU A 182 30.68 -8.02 -6.56
CA GLU A 182 29.71 -7.61 -7.58
C GLU A 182 28.38 -8.30 -7.36
N GLU A 183 27.28 -7.59 -7.66
CA GLU A 183 25.93 -8.07 -7.50
C GLU A 183 25.13 -7.89 -8.79
N ASP A 184 24.73 -9.02 -9.38
CA ASP A 184 23.86 -9.08 -10.55
C ASP A 184 22.45 -9.51 -10.09
N ILE A 185 21.46 -8.68 -10.36
CA ILE A 185 20.05 -9.01 -10.11
C ILE A 185 19.54 -9.83 -11.28
N VAL A 186 19.34 -11.13 -11.05
CA VAL A 186 19.05 -12.10 -12.09
C VAL A 186 17.74 -12.85 -11.83
N SER A 187 17.14 -13.38 -12.90
CA SER A 187 16.08 -14.39 -12.83
C SER A 187 16.36 -15.53 -13.80
N GLY A 188 15.71 -16.66 -13.58
CA GLY A 188 15.86 -17.85 -14.42
C GLY A 188 16.62 -19.00 -13.74
N PHE A 189 16.91 -20.06 -14.50
CA PHE A 189 17.63 -21.22 -13.99
C PHE A 189 19.14 -21.04 -14.14
N LEU A 190 19.90 -21.68 -13.28
CA LEU A 190 21.37 -21.68 -13.33
C LEU A 190 21.88 -22.02 -14.75
N GLY A 191 22.71 -21.13 -15.30
CA GLY A 191 23.24 -21.23 -16.67
C GLY A 191 22.32 -20.68 -17.78
N ARG A 192 21.13 -20.15 -17.44
CA ARG A 192 20.20 -19.46 -18.34
C ARG A 192 19.60 -18.24 -17.69
N GLU A 193 20.39 -17.57 -16.85
CA GLU A 193 19.93 -16.38 -16.11
C GLU A 193 19.74 -15.21 -17.07
N ARG A 194 18.65 -14.48 -16.86
CA ARG A 194 18.44 -13.15 -17.42
C ARG A 194 18.92 -12.12 -16.39
N ILE A 195 19.86 -11.29 -16.76
CA ILE A 195 20.29 -10.16 -15.93
C ILE A 195 19.29 -9.04 -16.12
N HIS A 196 18.68 -8.60 -15.04
CA HIS A 196 17.75 -7.47 -14.99
C HIS A 196 18.48 -6.17 -14.68
N TYR A 197 19.45 -6.23 -13.78
CA TYR A 197 20.20 -5.07 -13.33
C TYR A 197 21.56 -5.51 -12.81
N ILE A 198 22.57 -4.68 -13.01
CA ILE A 198 23.88 -4.81 -12.36
C ILE A 198 24.02 -3.64 -11.39
N ALA A 199 24.24 -3.93 -10.12
CA ALA A 199 24.43 -2.92 -9.10
C ALA A 199 25.80 -2.22 -9.26
N PRO A 200 26.00 -1.01 -8.68
CA PRO A 200 27.29 -0.34 -8.65
C PRO A 200 28.40 -1.27 -8.14
N PRO A 201 29.64 -1.15 -8.64
CA PRO A 201 30.75 -1.98 -8.15
C PRO A 201 30.97 -1.78 -6.63
N PRO A 202 31.46 -2.81 -5.92
CA PRO A 202 31.53 -2.82 -4.46
C PRO A 202 32.36 -1.65 -3.89
N GLU A 203 33.35 -1.18 -4.61
CA GLU A 203 34.20 -0.05 -4.21
C GLU A 203 33.43 1.27 -4.11
N ARG A 204 32.30 1.39 -4.84
CA ARG A 204 31.44 2.58 -4.83
C ARG A 204 30.35 2.51 -3.76
N VAL A 205 30.04 1.33 -3.23
CA VAL A 205 28.88 1.15 -2.35
C VAL A 205 28.94 2.05 -1.11
N GLU A 206 30.08 2.17 -0.49
CA GLU A 206 30.27 3.02 0.70
C GLU A 206 30.00 4.49 0.39
N GLU A 207 30.51 5.00 -0.73
CA GLU A 207 30.33 6.39 -1.16
C GLU A 207 28.86 6.65 -1.53
N GLU A 208 28.25 5.76 -2.33
CA GLU A 208 26.84 5.86 -2.75
C GLU A 208 25.90 5.83 -1.53
N MET A 209 26.17 4.98 -0.55
CA MET A 209 25.39 4.92 0.67
C MET A 209 25.56 6.15 1.56
N ASN A 210 26.76 6.74 1.62
CA ASN A 210 26.97 8.01 2.32
C ASN A 210 26.17 9.15 1.66
N HIS A 211 26.16 9.23 0.32
CA HIS A 211 25.32 10.19 -0.41
C HIS A 211 23.83 9.97 -0.13
N PHE A 212 23.38 8.71 -0.17
CA PHE A 212 22.00 8.35 0.13
C PHE A 212 21.58 8.72 1.56
N ILE A 213 22.40 8.39 2.58
CA ILE A 213 22.11 8.68 3.99
C ILE A 213 22.07 10.18 4.24
N ASN A 214 23.00 10.96 3.66
CA ASN A 214 23.00 12.41 3.76
C ASN A 214 21.70 12.98 3.16
N TRP A 215 21.34 12.62 1.92
CA TRP A 215 20.09 13.04 1.30
C TRP A 215 18.86 12.62 2.11
N PHE A 216 18.85 11.40 2.68
CA PHE A 216 17.73 10.88 3.48
C PHE A 216 17.48 11.72 4.73
N ASN A 217 18.54 12.26 5.31
CA ASN A 217 18.51 13.05 6.54
C ASN A 217 18.35 14.57 6.28
N ASP A 218 18.70 15.05 5.11
CA ASP A 218 18.66 16.46 4.79
C ASP A 218 17.22 17.00 4.68
N ALA A 219 17.03 18.25 5.09
CA ALA A 219 15.82 18.99 4.81
C ALA A 219 15.72 19.27 3.30
N CYS A 220 14.59 18.92 2.68
CA CYS A 220 14.37 19.09 1.26
C CYS A 220 12.94 19.60 1.02
N PRO A 221 12.71 20.55 0.07
CA PRO A 221 11.38 21.04 -0.25
C PRO A 221 10.49 20.03 -0.97
N VAL A 222 11.05 18.89 -1.41
CA VAL A 222 10.29 17.82 -2.06
C VAL A 222 9.39 17.13 -1.04
N SER A 223 8.12 16.89 -1.43
CA SER A 223 7.13 16.20 -0.61
C SER A 223 7.69 14.87 -0.04
N PRO A 224 7.48 14.57 1.24
CA PRO A 224 7.86 13.27 1.81
C PRO A 224 7.28 12.07 1.04
N ILE A 225 6.11 12.20 0.42
CA ILE A 225 5.50 11.16 -0.42
C ILE A 225 6.38 10.87 -1.65
N ILE A 226 6.87 11.91 -2.33
CA ILE A 226 7.81 11.76 -3.46
C ILE A 226 9.14 11.19 -2.96
N ARG A 227 9.63 11.68 -1.82
CA ARG A 227 10.87 11.16 -1.23
C ARG A 227 10.77 9.69 -0.84
N SER A 228 9.59 9.20 -0.46
CA SER A 228 9.33 7.78 -0.22
C SER A 228 9.62 6.94 -1.47
N ALA A 229 9.11 7.36 -2.62
CA ALA A 229 9.35 6.69 -3.91
C ALA A 229 10.82 6.76 -4.34
N ILE A 230 11.46 7.91 -4.14
CA ILE A 230 12.89 8.11 -4.47
C ILE A 230 13.77 7.25 -3.55
N ALA A 231 13.51 7.22 -2.25
CA ALA A 231 14.27 6.42 -1.29
C ALA A 231 14.23 4.94 -1.65
N HIS A 232 13.05 4.43 -2.01
CA HIS A 232 12.89 3.06 -2.43
C HIS A 232 13.71 2.76 -3.69
N LEU A 233 13.55 3.54 -4.76
CA LEU A 233 14.28 3.36 -6.03
C LEU A 233 15.79 3.46 -5.83
N TRP A 234 16.23 4.50 -5.15
CA TRP A 234 17.66 4.79 -5.00
C TRP A 234 18.34 3.69 -4.19
N PHE A 235 17.79 3.32 -3.04
CA PHE A 235 18.36 2.27 -2.19
C PHE A 235 18.43 0.91 -2.91
N VAL A 236 17.34 0.51 -3.58
CA VAL A 236 17.33 -0.76 -4.30
C VAL A 236 18.27 -0.75 -5.52
N SER A 237 18.57 0.45 -6.06
CA SER A 237 19.54 0.59 -7.18
C SER A 237 21.00 0.58 -6.71
N ILE A 238 21.31 1.08 -5.51
CA ILE A 238 22.64 0.88 -4.92
C ILE A 238 22.86 -0.61 -4.58
N HIS A 239 21.81 -1.27 -4.07
CA HIS A 239 21.83 -2.68 -3.67
C HIS A 239 22.98 -2.99 -2.71
N PRO A 240 23.04 -2.31 -1.54
CA PRO A 240 24.25 -2.32 -0.71
C PRO A 240 24.53 -3.64 0.03
N PHE A 241 23.56 -4.55 0.14
CA PHE A 241 23.69 -5.83 0.86
C PHE A 241 23.55 -7.00 -0.10
N GLU A 242 24.04 -8.18 0.30
CA GLU A 242 23.87 -9.43 -0.46
C GLU A 242 22.41 -9.89 -0.50
N ASP A 243 21.63 -9.60 0.55
CA ASP A 243 20.18 -9.85 0.60
C ASP A 243 19.50 -8.90 1.58
N GLY A 244 18.17 -8.76 1.44
CA GLY A 244 17.34 -7.90 2.28
C GLY A 244 17.13 -6.49 1.73
N ASN A 245 17.72 -6.16 0.56
CA ASN A 245 17.62 -4.82 -0.03
C ASN A 245 16.19 -4.40 -0.33
N GLY A 246 15.37 -5.29 -0.89
CA GLY A 246 13.97 -4.99 -1.20
C GLY A 246 13.14 -4.70 0.05
N ARG A 247 13.30 -5.47 1.12
CA ARG A 247 12.61 -5.24 2.41
C ARG A 247 13.04 -3.92 3.04
N LEU A 248 14.34 -3.62 3.05
CA LEU A 248 14.86 -2.34 3.55
C LEU A 248 14.39 -1.16 2.70
N ALA A 249 14.38 -1.27 1.37
CA ALA A 249 13.89 -0.23 0.48
C ALA A 249 12.43 0.14 0.78
N ARG A 250 11.56 -0.85 1.04
CA ARG A 250 10.17 -0.62 1.45
C ARG A 250 10.09 0.07 2.81
N ILE A 251 10.85 -0.40 3.80
CA ILE A 251 10.91 0.22 5.14
C ILE A 251 11.40 1.68 5.06
N LEU A 252 12.41 1.98 4.25
CA LEU A 252 12.90 3.34 4.04
C LEU A 252 11.85 4.24 3.39
N GLY A 253 11.09 3.70 2.44
CA GLY A 253 9.91 4.37 1.89
C GLY A 253 8.86 4.66 2.97
N ASP A 254 8.60 3.70 3.83
CA ASP A 254 7.62 3.79 4.92
C ASP A 254 7.98 4.86 5.97
N ILE A 255 9.26 5.07 6.25
CA ILE A 255 9.72 6.17 7.11
C ILE A 255 9.29 7.53 6.53
N PHE A 256 9.46 7.74 5.23
CA PHE A 256 9.01 8.98 4.59
C PHE A 256 7.49 9.12 4.57
N LEU A 257 6.75 8.03 4.41
CA LEU A 257 5.29 8.07 4.53
C LEU A 257 4.86 8.41 5.96
N ALA A 258 5.52 7.86 7.00
CA ALA A 258 5.29 8.24 8.39
C ALA A 258 5.61 9.73 8.66
N ARG A 259 6.68 10.27 8.01
CA ARG A 259 6.99 11.72 8.03
C ARG A 259 5.89 12.55 7.37
N SER A 260 5.30 12.07 6.26
CA SER A 260 4.16 12.72 5.61
C SER A 260 2.93 12.73 6.50
N ASP A 261 2.62 11.58 7.11
CA ASP A 261 1.47 11.40 8.00
C ASP A 261 1.65 12.13 9.36
N LYS A 262 2.89 12.51 9.70
CA LYS A 262 3.28 13.02 11.02
C LYS A 262 2.81 12.09 12.15
N SER A 263 2.85 10.80 11.90
CA SER A 263 2.28 9.79 12.77
C SER A 263 3.09 8.50 12.73
N LYS A 264 3.31 7.92 13.91
CA LYS A 264 3.80 6.55 14.04
C LYS A 264 2.71 5.49 13.81
N PHE A 265 1.46 5.91 13.68
CA PHE A 265 0.34 5.03 13.40
C PHE A 265 0.08 5.03 11.90
N ARG A 266 0.37 3.90 11.23
CA ARG A 266 0.11 3.69 9.83
C ARG A 266 -1.06 2.74 9.63
N PHE A 267 -1.97 3.12 8.74
CA PHE A 267 -3.22 2.41 8.49
C PHE A 267 -3.34 1.90 7.05
N TYR A 268 -2.29 2.08 6.25
CA TYR A 268 -2.17 1.61 4.88
C TYR A 268 -0.75 1.08 4.64
N ASN A 269 -0.59 0.15 3.72
CA ASN A 269 0.71 -0.39 3.34
C ASN A 269 0.80 -0.58 1.84
N ILE A 270 1.92 -0.19 1.28
CA ILE A 270 2.18 -0.32 -0.16
C ILE A 270 2.54 -1.76 -0.53
N SER A 271 3.07 -2.55 0.41
CA SER A 271 3.55 -3.91 0.15
C SER A 271 2.43 -4.84 -0.32
N SER A 272 1.19 -4.67 0.18
CA SER A 272 0.05 -5.48 -0.28
C SER A 272 -0.29 -5.21 -1.74
N GLU A 273 -0.25 -3.95 -2.17
CA GLU A 273 -0.50 -3.58 -3.56
C GLU A 273 0.63 -4.02 -4.49
N ILE A 274 1.88 -3.87 -4.05
CA ILE A 274 3.05 -4.38 -4.79
C ILE A 274 2.94 -5.90 -4.97
N ASN A 275 2.58 -6.65 -3.92
CA ASN A 275 2.45 -8.10 -4.00
C ASN A 275 1.32 -8.55 -4.93
N ARG A 276 0.24 -7.75 -5.04
CA ARG A 276 -0.88 -8.02 -5.95
C ARG A 276 -0.47 -7.96 -7.42
N ASP A 277 0.44 -7.05 -7.80
CA ASP A 277 0.98 -6.89 -9.15
C ASP A 277 2.51 -6.82 -9.15
N LYS A 278 3.12 -7.88 -8.61
CA LYS A 278 4.56 -8.02 -8.44
C LYS A 278 5.33 -7.92 -9.76
N ASN A 279 4.76 -8.43 -10.84
CA ASN A 279 5.40 -8.38 -12.15
C ASN A 279 5.53 -6.94 -12.65
N HIS A 280 4.48 -6.14 -12.53
CA HIS A 280 4.50 -4.73 -12.91
C HIS A 280 5.50 -3.91 -12.07
N TYR A 281 5.62 -4.24 -10.78
CA TYR A 281 6.65 -3.65 -9.92
C TYR A 281 8.05 -3.88 -10.47
N TYR A 282 8.43 -5.15 -10.71
CA TYR A 282 9.77 -5.46 -11.21
C TYR A 282 10.01 -4.92 -12.62
N ASP A 283 9.03 -4.97 -13.52
CA ASP A 283 9.14 -4.41 -14.85
C ASP A 283 9.36 -2.88 -14.84
N THR A 284 8.66 -2.18 -13.93
CA THR A 284 8.80 -0.72 -13.79
C THR A 284 10.15 -0.37 -13.18
N LEU A 285 10.59 -1.12 -12.17
CA LEU A 285 11.90 -0.97 -11.55
C LEU A 285 13.03 -1.20 -12.58
N GLU A 286 13.01 -2.33 -13.30
CA GLU A 286 13.99 -2.67 -14.33
C GLU A 286 14.07 -1.57 -15.40
N ARG A 287 12.93 -1.12 -15.94
CA ARG A 287 12.90 -0.05 -16.94
C ARG A 287 13.47 1.26 -16.42
N THR A 288 13.23 1.59 -15.18
CA THR A 288 13.76 2.82 -14.55
C THR A 288 15.25 2.71 -14.34
N GLN A 289 15.75 1.54 -13.91
CA GLN A 289 17.16 1.26 -13.71
C GLN A 289 17.97 1.20 -15.01
N HIS A 290 17.31 1.01 -16.18
CA HIS A 290 17.91 1.16 -17.51
C HIS A 290 17.70 2.58 -18.09
N GLY A 291 17.18 3.51 -17.30
CA GLY A 291 16.89 4.87 -17.73
C GLY A 291 18.06 5.83 -17.54
N ASN A 292 17.81 7.08 -17.88
CA ASN A 292 18.76 8.20 -17.85
C ASN A 292 18.55 9.16 -16.68
N GLY A 293 17.89 8.71 -15.60
CA GLY A 293 17.55 9.54 -14.45
C GLY A 293 16.18 10.25 -14.55
N ASP A 294 15.41 10.06 -15.62
CA ASP A 294 14.00 10.40 -15.66
C ASP A 294 13.20 9.29 -14.95
N ILE A 295 12.65 9.62 -13.80
CA ILE A 295 11.90 8.69 -12.95
C ILE A 295 10.38 8.92 -12.99
N THR A 296 9.87 9.66 -13.98
CA THR A 296 8.43 9.99 -14.08
C THR A 296 7.57 8.73 -14.03
N LYS A 297 7.91 7.69 -14.81
CA LYS A 297 7.13 6.44 -14.85
C LYS A 297 7.16 5.69 -13.53
N TRP A 298 8.28 5.72 -12.82
CA TRP A 298 8.41 5.16 -11.49
C TRP A 298 7.50 5.89 -10.48
N LEU A 299 7.54 7.23 -10.47
CA LEU A 299 6.71 8.03 -9.59
C LEU A 299 5.22 7.84 -9.88
N VAL A 300 4.82 7.80 -11.15
CA VAL A 300 3.44 7.53 -11.55
C VAL A 300 2.98 6.18 -11.01
N TRP A 301 3.74 5.13 -11.25
CA TRP A 301 3.44 3.79 -10.75
C TRP A 301 3.36 3.76 -9.21
N TYR A 302 4.36 4.35 -8.53
CA TYR A 302 4.43 4.36 -7.09
C TYR A 302 3.24 5.10 -6.46
N LEU A 303 2.90 6.28 -6.98
CA LEU A 303 1.78 7.09 -6.48
C LEU A 303 0.42 6.43 -6.74
N GLN A 304 0.24 5.77 -7.89
CA GLN A 304 -0.97 4.99 -8.16
C GLN A 304 -1.10 3.81 -7.19
N THR A 305 -0.03 3.07 -6.96
CA THR A 305 0.04 1.96 -6.01
C THR A 305 -0.27 2.45 -4.59
N LEU A 306 0.31 3.58 -4.19
CA LEU A 306 0.06 4.21 -2.89
C LEU A 306 -1.40 4.69 -2.76
N SER A 307 -1.94 5.35 -3.80
CA SER A 307 -3.35 5.78 -3.84
C SER A 307 -4.30 4.60 -3.64
N ASN A 308 -4.05 3.48 -4.33
CA ASN A 308 -4.86 2.27 -4.19
C ASN A 308 -4.80 1.70 -2.76
N SER A 309 -3.60 1.64 -2.18
CA SER A 309 -3.41 1.20 -0.79
C SER A 309 -4.20 2.05 0.21
N ILE A 310 -4.18 3.38 0.06
CA ILE A 310 -4.92 4.30 0.92
C ILE A 310 -6.43 4.18 0.71
N LYS A 311 -6.89 4.00 -0.53
CA LYS A 311 -8.31 3.77 -0.84
C LYS A 311 -8.82 2.46 -0.24
N GLU A 312 -8.02 1.39 -0.29
CA GLU A 312 -8.35 0.12 0.38
C GLU A 312 -8.49 0.33 1.90
N ALA A 313 -7.53 1.04 2.53
CA ALA A 313 -7.58 1.37 3.94
C ALA A 313 -8.82 2.23 4.28
N ASN A 314 -9.15 3.23 3.46
CA ASN A 314 -10.35 4.04 3.59
C ASN A 314 -11.63 3.19 3.59
N THR A 315 -11.68 2.18 2.73
CA THR A 315 -12.81 1.25 2.66
C THR A 315 -12.92 0.40 3.93
N MET A 316 -11.79 -0.14 4.42
CA MET A 316 -11.75 -0.92 5.65
C MET A 316 -12.20 -0.10 6.87
N VAL A 317 -11.66 1.11 7.03
CA VAL A 317 -12.04 2.01 8.12
C VAL A 317 -13.53 2.37 8.05
N SER A 318 -14.04 2.65 6.85
CA SER A 318 -15.46 2.93 6.65
C SER A 318 -16.34 1.75 7.06
N THR A 319 -15.95 0.52 6.74
CA THR A 319 -16.65 -0.70 7.13
C THR A 319 -16.72 -0.83 8.65
N VAL A 320 -15.58 -0.62 9.34
CA VAL A 320 -15.53 -0.68 10.82
C VAL A 320 -16.39 0.40 11.45
N LEU A 321 -16.31 1.64 10.95
CA LEU A 321 -17.12 2.76 11.44
C LEU A 321 -18.62 2.50 11.23
N ASN A 322 -19.01 2.07 10.05
CA ASN A 322 -20.41 1.77 9.72
C ASN A 322 -20.96 0.66 10.61
N LYS A 323 -20.16 -0.38 10.87
CA LYS A 323 -20.54 -1.48 11.77
C LYS A 323 -20.69 -1.01 13.21
N SER A 324 -19.73 -0.23 13.71
CA SER A 324 -19.79 0.34 15.06
C SER A 324 -20.99 1.24 15.22
N PHE A 325 -21.23 2.12 14.27
CA PHE A 325 -22.37 3.03 14.25
C PHE A 325 -23.71 2.29 14.18
N PHE A 326 -23.80 1.25 13.34
CA PHE A 326 -24.98 0.40 13.26
C PHE A 326 -25.30 -0.21 14.63
N TRP A 327 -24.35 -0.84 15.28
CA TRP A 327 -24.58 -1.49 16.58
C TRP A 327 -24.88 -0.50 17.70
N MET A 328 -24.28 0.68 17.66
CA MET A 328 -24.62 1.74 18.62
C MET A 328 -26.07 2.17 18.49
N ASN A 329 -26.57 2.34 17.25
CA ASN A 329 -27.97 2.71 17.00
C ASN A 329 -28.94 1.56 17.23
N ALA A 330 -28.52 0.32 17.01
CA ALA A 330 -29.32 -0.88 17.22
C ALA A 330 -29.24 -1.45 18.65
N ALA A 331 -28.51 -0.82 19.56
CA ALA A 331 -28.24 -1.35 20.91
C ALA A 331 -29.51 -1.67 21.71
N HIS A 332 -30.61 -0.93 21.48
CA HIS A 332 -31.89 -1.11 22.17
C HIS A 332 -32.87 -2.01 21.41
N VAL A 333 -32.47 -2.52 20.24
CA VAL A 333 -33.35 -3.37 19.42
C VAL A 333 -33.10 -4.84 19.75
N PRO A 334 -34.06 -5.57 20.31
CA PRO A 334 -33.88 -6.98 20.63
C PRO A 334 -33.79 -7.81 19.34
N MET A 335 -32.68 -8.51 19.16
CA MET A 335 -32.41 -9.37 18.01
C MET A 335 -31.99 -10.77 18.48
N SER A 336 -32.37 -11.79 17.70
CA SER A 336 -31.94 -13.16 17.96
C SER A 336 -30.45 -13.35 17.65
N PRO A 337 -29.77 -14.35 18.24
CA PRO A 337 -28.37 -14.67 17.92
C PRO A 337 -28.15 -14.89 16.41
N ARG A 338 -29.12 -15.49 15.72
CA ARG A 338 -29.07 -15.72 14.27
C ARG A 338 -29.15 -14.42 13.47
N GLN A 339 -30.04 -13.49 13.88
CA GLN A 339 -30.12 -12.17 13.26
C GLN A 339 -28.81 -11.39 13.45
N ASN A 340 -28.26 -11.38 14.67
CA ASN A 340 -26.98 -10.74 14.98
C ASN A 340 -25.82 -11.33 14.16
N TYR A 341 -25.74 -12.65 14.06
CA TYR A 341 -24.71 -13.33 13.27
C TYR A 341 -24.78 -12.91 11.79
N THR A 342 -25.96 -13.00 11.19
CA THR A 342 -26.12 -12.70 9.76
C THR A 342 -25.89 -11.22 9.46
N LEU A 343 -26.41 -10.30 10.30
CA LEU A 343 -26.15 -8.87 10.15
C LEU A 343 -24.66 -8.56 10.25
N ASN A 344 -23.92 -9.20 11.18
CA ASN A 344 -22.47 -9.03 11.28
C ASN A 344 -21.73 -9.46 10.00
N LEU A 345 -22.12 -10.58 9.38
CA LEU A 345 -21.51 -11.01 8.11
C LEU A 345 -21.69 -9.95 7.02
N PHE A 346 -22.88 -9.39 6.86
CA PHE A 346 -23.15 -8.35 5.86
C PHE A 346 -22.45 -7.02 6.21
N LEU A 347 -22.38 -6.66 7.47
CA LEU A 347 -21.64 -5.49 7.95
C LEU A 347 -20.13 -5.64 7.77
N ASP A 348 -19.61 -6.87 7.77
CA ASP A 348 -18.20 -7.19 7.49
C ASP A 348 -17.89 -7.28 5.99
N GLY A 349 -18.88 -6.97 5.12
CA GLY A 349 -18.65 -6.91 3.67
C GLY A 349 -18.97 -8.20 2.92
N TYR A 350 -19.82 -9.08 3.46
CA TYR A 350 -20.25 -10.28 2.72
C TYR A 350 -20.98 -9.88 1.42
N GLU A 351 -20.39 -10.23 0.27
CA GLU A 351 -20.78 -9.77 -1.08
C GLU A 351 -22.02 -10.48 -1.65
N ALA A 352 -23.09 -10.57 -0.91
CA ALA A 352 -24.34 -11.11 -1.41
C ALA A 352 -25.51 -10.19 -1.05
N LYS A 353 -26.62 -10.25 -1.82
CA LYS A 353 -27.84 -9.56 -1.43
C LYS A 353 -28.49 -10.27 -0.24
N ILE A 354 -29.07 -9.50 0.69
CA ILE A 354 -29.91 -10.05 1.74
C ILE A 354 -31.22 -10.50 1.07
N THR A 355 -31.43 -11.81 1.01
CA THR A 355 -32.64 -12.46 0.50
C THR A 355 -33.01 -13.60 1.43
N SER A 356 -34.26 -14.05 1.43
CA SER A 356 -34.68 -15.21 2.24
C SER A 356 -33.88 -16.47 1.92
N LYS A 357 -33.47 -16.65 0.65
CA LYS A 357 -32.61 -17.77 0.25
C LYS A 357 -31.23 -17.69 0.87
N ASN A 358 -30.51 -16.57 0.66
CA ASN A 358 -29.15 -16.39 1.18
C ASN A 358 -29.13 -16.43 2.72
N TRP A 359 -30.16 -15.86 3.36
CA TRP A 359 -30.33 -15.90 4.81
C TRP A 359 -30.50 -17.33 5.32
N ALA A 360 -31.36 -18.14 4.63
CA ALA A 360 -31.58 -19.53 4.95
C ALA A 360 -30.30 -20.37 4.82
N ASP A 361 -29.58 -20.17 3.72
CA ASP A 361 -28.31 -20.88 3.43
C ASP A 361 -27.23 -20.58 4.49
N LEU A 362 -27.04 -19.30 4.84
CA LEU A 362 -26.08 -18.85 5.86
C LEU A 362 -26.39 -19.39 7.26
N ASN A 363 -27.67 -19.50 7.60
CA ASN A 363 -28.10 -19.90 8.93
C ASN A 363 -28.54 -21.37 9.02
N LYS A 364 -28.46 -22.14 7.93
CA LYS A 364 -28.90 -23.54 7.85
C LYS A 364 -30.34 -23.70 8.40
N CYS A 365 -31.24 -22.81 8.00
CA CYS A 365 -32.64 -22.80 8.45
C CYS A 365 -33.61 -22.89 7.25
N SER A 366 -34.89 -23.10 7.54
CA SER A 366 -35.92 -23.13 6.48
C SER A 366 -36.14 -21.74 5.88
N PRO A 367 -36.56 -21.63 4.59
CA PRO A 367 -36.89 -20.35 3.96
C PRO A 367 -37.98 -19.56 4.73
N ASP A 368 -38.95 -20.26 5.34
CA ASP A 368 -39.98 -19.61 6.17
C ASP A 368 -39.42 -18.99 7.43
N THR A 369 -38.41 -19.65 8.05
CA THR A 369 -37.72 -19.10 9.21
C THR A 369 -36.89 -17.89 8.82
N ALA A 370 -36.15 -17.97 7.71
CA ALA A 370 -35.38 -16.85 7.16
C ALA A 370 -36.29 -15.65 6.85
N ASN A 371 -37.44 -15.90 6.22
CA ASN A 371 -38.41 -14.84 5.92
C ASN A 371 -38.95 -14.17 7.17
N ARG A 372 -39.28 -14.96 8.23
CA ARG A 372 -39.73 -14.42 9.52
C ARG A 372 -38.68 -13.54 10.17
N ASP A 373 -37.39 -13.96 10.17
CA ASP A 373 -36.29 -13.18 10.70
C ASP A 373 -36.13 -11.84 9.96
N ILE A 374 -36.19 -11.86 8.62
CA ILE A 374 -36.09 -10.67 7.77
C ILE A 374 -37.24 -9.73 8.01
N GLN A 375 -38.50 -10.24 8.02
CA GLN A 375 -39.68 -9.41 8.25
C GLN A 375 -39.74 -8.79 9.65
N ASP A 376 -39.21 -9.51 10.66
CA ASP A 376 -39.05 -8.95 12.01
C ASP A 376 -38.04 -7.80 12.02
N LEU A 377 -36.90 -7.94 11.30
CA LEU A 377 -35.91 -6.87 11.16
C LEU A 377 -36.44 -5.68 10.35
N VAL A 378 -37.29 -5.92 9.33
CA VAL A 378 -37.94 -4.84 8.59
C VAL A 378 -38.93 -4.08 9.50
N LYS A 379 -39.73 -4.77 10.29
CA LYS A 379 -40.63 -4.13 11.27
C LYS A 379 -39.89 -3.31 12.32
N LYS A 380 -38.69 -3.74 12.69
CA LYS A 380 -37.81 -3.05 13.63
C LYS A 380 -36.98 -1.91 13.00
N GLY A 381 -37.15 -1.67 11.69
CA GLY A 381 -36.39 -0.64 10.96
C GLY A 381 -34.88 -0.93 10.78
N ILE A 382 -34.47 -2.19 11.00
CA ILE A 382 -33.08 -2.65 10.81
C ILE A 382 -32.80 -2.97 9.34
N LEU A 383 -33.80 -3.54 8.65
CA LEU A 383 -33.74 -3.80 7.21
C LEU A 383 -34.84 -3.00 6.48
N ARG A 384 -34.61 -2.68 5.23
CA ARG A 384 -35.61 -2.18 4.30
C ARG A 384 -35.66 -3.03 3.04
N GLU A 385 -36.81 -3.16 2.45
CA GLU A 385 -36.95 -3.77 1.13
C GLU A 385 -36.40 -2.83 0.05
N ASP A 386 -35.55 -3.36 -0.84
CA ASP A 386 -34.91 -2.53 -1.89
C ASP A 386 -35.93 -2.08 -2.94
N PHE A 387 -36.87 -2.97 -3.30
CA PHE A 387 -37.89 -2.72 -4.30
C PHE A 387 -39.23 -3.27 -3.78
N PRO A 388 -40.11 -2.43 -3.19
CA PRO A 388 -41.39 -2.87 -2.66
C PRO A 388 -42.25 -3.58 -3.71
N GLY A 389 -42.76 -4.75 -3.36
CA GLY A 389 -43.61 -5.56 -4.25
C GLY A 389 -42.90 -6.41 -5.28
N ALA A 390 -41.59 -6.55 -5.21
CA ALA A 390 -40.79 -7.42 -6.08
C ALA A 390 -41.17 -8.91 -5.85
N LYS A 391 -41.27 -9.70 -6.94
CA LYS A 391 -41.49 -11.16 -6.83
C LYS A 391 -40.40 -11.91 -6.07
N ARG A 392 -39.15 -11.36 -6.05
CA ARG A 392 -38.00 -11.86 -5.32
C ARG A 392 -37.40 -10.70 -4.55
N PRO A 393 -37.90 -10.40 -3.34
CA PRO A 393 -37.45 -9.25 -2.58
C PRO A 393 -35.99 -9.41 -2.14
N SER A 394 -35.22 -8.32 -2.22
CA SER A 394 -33.95 -8.15 -1.58
C SER A 394 -34.04 -6.99 -0.59
N TYR A 395 -33.15 -7.03 0.39
CA TYR A 395 -33.15 -6.09 1.51
C TYR A 395 -31.81 -5.46 1.71
N SER A 396 -31.81 -4.25 2.22
CA SER A 396 -30.60 -3.50 2.62
C SER A 396 -30.65 -3.16 4.12
N ILE A 397 -29.46 -3.08 4.74
CA ILE A 397 -29.33 -2.68 6.15
C ILE A 397 -29.63 -1.19 6.27
N CYS A 398 -30.44 -0.82 7.27
CA CYS A 398 -30.68 0.56 7.67
C CYS A 398 -29.68 0.91 8.80
N TYR A 399 -28.78 1.85 8.57
CA TYR A 399 -27.78 2.26 9.57
C TYR A 399 -28.33 3.14 10.71
N GLY A 400 -29.68 3.18 10.87
CA GLY A 400 -30.37 3.82 11.99
C GLY A 400 -30.77 5.29 11.76
N GLY A 401 -31.72 5.79 12.54
CA GLY A 401 -32.53 7.01 12.40
C GLY A 401 -31.85 8.36 12.15
N GLN A 402 -30.54 8.44 12.02
CA GLN A 402 -29.84 9.69 11.66
C GLN A 402 -29.90 10.05 10.17
N ARG A 403 -30.30 9.12 9.27
CA ARG A 403 -30.50 9.46 7.84
C ARG A 403 -31.51 10.58 7.65
N PHE A 404 -32.60 10.54 8.41
CA PHE A 404 -33.60 11.63 8.42
C PHE A 404 -33.02 12.91 9.05
N GLN A 405 -32.13 12.80 10.02
CA GLN A 405 -31.47 13.97 10.60
C GLN A 405 -30.44 14.60 9.65
N LEU A 406 -29.67 13.81 8.89
CA LEU A 406 -28.70 14.38 7.96
C LEU A 406 -29.40 15.16 6.83
N ALA A 407 -30.42 14.58 6.20
CA ALA A 407 -31.21 15.26 5.18
C ALA A 407 -31.86 16.54 5.72
N SER A 408 -32.26 16.56 7.01
CA SER A 408 -32.81 17.77 7.65
C SER A 408 -31.77 18.78 8.12
N LEU A 409 -30.51 18.36 8.23
CA LEU A 409 -29.36 19.21 8.61
C LEU A 409 -28.62 19.79 7.39
N LEU A 410 -28.87 19.22 6.20
CA LEU A 410 -28.36 19.74 4.93
C LEU A 410 -29.33 20.80 4.42
N SER A 411 -28.81 21.96 4.06
CA SER A 411 -29.59 23.03 3.47
C SER A 411 -29.19 23.23 2.01
N GLU A 412 -30.16 23.66 1.19
CA GLU A 412 -29.93 24.06 -0.22
C GLU A 412 -29.19 23.02 -1.07
N ILE A 413 -29.72 21.79 -1.09
CA ILE A 413 -29.13 20.72 -1.90
C ILE A 413 -29.41 21.02 -3.37
N SER A 414 -28.33 21.16 -4.15
CA SER A 414 -28.39 21.38 -5.59
C SER A 414 -27.37 20.55 -6.34
N ILE A 415 -27.66 20.24 -7.60
CA ILE A 415 -26.72 19.62 -8.51
C ILE A 415 -26.30 20.67 -9.54
N VAL A 416 -25.00 20.87 -9.67
CA VAL A 416 -24.41 21.81 -10.62
C VAL A 416 -23.51 21.04 -11.59
N GLU A 417 -23.67 21.34 -12.89
CA GLU A 417 -22.82 20.79 -13.93
C GLU A 417 -21.77 21.85 -14.35
N GLU A 418 -20.50 21.48 -14.24
CA GLU A 418 -19.36 22.34 -14.63
C GLU A 418 -18.30 21.47 -15.33
N ASP A 419 -17.79 21.92 -16.46
CA ASP A 419 -16.71 21.26 -17.22
C ASP A 419 -16.92 19.76 -17.42
N SER A 420 -18.14 19.37 -17.82
CA SER A 420 -18.54 17.95 -18.04
C SER A 420 -18.58 17.09 -16.76
N ASN A 421 -18.49 17.66 -15.59
CA ASN A 421 -18.63 17.00 -14.29
C ASN A 421 -19.90 17.47 -13.58
N SER A 422 -20.51 16.56 -12.82
CA SER A 422 -21.67 16.89 -11.98
C SER A 422 -21.23 16.96 -10.51
N TYR A 423 -21.66 17.98 -9.80
CA TYR A 423 -21.36 18.21 -8.40
C TYR A 423 -22.63 18.35 -7.58
N LEU A 424 -22.65 17.64 -6.44
CA LEU A 424 -23.64 17.87 -5.39
C LEU A 424 -23.13 18.99 -4.50
N ILE A 425 -23.89 20.08 -4.40
CA ILE A 425 -23.58 21.25 -3.57
C ILE A 425 -24.62 21.35 -2.45
N THR A 426 -24.17 21.52 -1.23
CA THR A 426 -25.03 21.69 -0.05
C THR A 426 -24.25 22.37 1.08
N THR A 427 -24.93 22.69 2.18
CA THR A 427 -24.27 23.15 3.43
C THR A 427 -24.67 22.24 4.59
N TYR A 428 -23.70 21.94 5.45
CA TYR A 428 -23.89 21.19 6.68
C TYR A 428 -23.43 22.03 7.86
N LYS A 429 -24.32 22.34 8.79
CA LYS A 429 -24.04 23.23 9.93
C LYS A 429 -23.38 24.55 9.53
N GLY A 430 -23.76 25.11 8.35
CA GLY A 430 -23.22 26.36 7.83
C GLY A 430 -21.90 26.23 7.04
N PHE A 431 -21.32 25.04 6.94
CA PHE A 431 -20.12 24.81 6.12
C PHE A 431 -20.51 24.34 4.72
N PRO A 432 -19.97 24.95 3.65
CA PRO A 432 -20.28 24.54 2.29
C PRO A 432 -19.63 23.19 1.97
N ILE A 433 -20.39 22.33 1.32
CA ILE A 433 -19.95 21.03 0.84
C ILE A 433 -20.12 20.98 -0.67
N ARG A 434 -19.09 20.54 -1.36
CA ARG A 434 -19.10 20.29 -2.80
C ARG A 434 -18.51 18.92 -3.06
N GLU A 435 -19.33 17.97 -3.52
CA GLU A 435 -18.91 16.61 -3.79
C GLU A 435 -19.18 16.24 -5.24
N ARG A 436 -18.19 15.66 -5.91
CA ARG A 436 -18.34 15.20 -7.29
C ARG A 436 -19.17 13.92 -7.31
N ILE A 437 -20.21 13.88 -8.16
CA ILE A 437 -21.09 12.76 -8.33
C ILE A 437 -21.05 12.20 -9.76
N LEU A 438 -21.49 10.96 -9.94
CA LEU A 438 -21.61 10.39 -11.28
C LEU A 438 -22.70 11.13 -12.06
N ARG A 439 -22.41 11.47 -13.31
CA ARG A 439 -23.36 12.16 -14.18
C ARG A 439 -24.70 11.42 -14.31
N LEU A 440 -24.65 10.08 -14.39
CA LEU A 440 -25.85 9.25 -14.44
C LEU A 440 -26.74 9.42 -13.19
N ASP A 441 -26.15 9.55 -12.00
CA ASP A 441 -26.88 9.76 -10.76
C ASP A 441 -27.46 11.18 -10.70
N ALA A 442 -26.74 12.18 -11.20
CA ALA A 442 -27.23 13.54 -11.36
C ALA A 442 -28.43 13.61 -12.29
N GLU A 443 -28.36 12.98 -13.46
CA GLU A 443 -29.45 12.91 -14.43
C GLU A 443 -30.69 12.17 -13.89
N ARG A 444 -30.50 11.07 -13.14
CA ARG A 444 -31.57 10.31 -12.50
C ARG A 444 -32.26 11.11 -11.39
N PHE A 445 -31.46 11.81 -10.56
CA PHE A 445 -31.99 12.66 -9.51
C PHE A 445 -32.80 13.82 -10.08
N ASN A 446 -32.29 14.52 -11.09
CA ASN A 446 -32.96 15.63 -11.75
C ASN A 446 -34.28 15.20 -12.44
N ARG A 447 -34.42 13.92 -12.85
CA ARG A 447 -35.63 13.33 -13.39
C ARG A 447 -36.63 12.81 -12.33
N GLY A 448 -36.21 12.80 -11.07
CA GLY A 448 -36.99 12.22 -9.97
C GLY A 448 -36.91 10.69 -9.86
N ASP A 449 -36.04 10.04 -10.65
CA ASP A 449 -35.84 8.57 -10.66
C ASP A 449 -34.89 8.09 -9.55
N LEU A 450 -34.24 9.00 -8.85
CA LEU A 450 -33.29 8.70 -7.78
C LEU A 450 -33.65 9.54 -6.55
N PRO A 451 -33.96 8.92 -5.40
CA PRO A 451 -34.29 9.67 -4.20
C PRO A 451 -33.05 10.36 -3.62
N LEU A 452 -33.26 11.51 -2.96
CA LEU A 452 -32.22 12.32 -2.32
C LEU A 452 -31.38 11.51 -1.32
N GLU A 453 -32.02 10.63 -0.57
CA GLU A 453 -31.36 9.76 0.41
C GLU A 453 -30.28 8.88 -0.22
N HIS A 454 -30.48 8.47 -1.47
CA HIS A 454 -29.47 7.68 -2.19
C HIS A 454 -28.21 8.49 -2.52
N LEU A 455 -28.36 9.76 -2.91
CA LEU A 455 -27.23 10.66 -3.12
C LEU A 455 -26.48 10.95 -1.82
N ILE A 456 -27.22 11.20 -0.74
CA ILE A 456 -26.63 11.41 0.59
C ILE A 456 -25.85 10.18 1.02
N ASP A 457 -26.44 9.00 0.90
CA ASP A 457 -25.78 7.74 1.26
C ASP A 457 -24.50 7.47 0.47
N LYS A 458 -24.55 7.74 -0.81
CA LYS A 458 -23.46 7.41 -1.74
C LYS A 458 -22.31 8.42 -1.68
N TYR A 459 -22.64 9.70 -1.57
CA TYR A 459 -21.66 10.78 -1.74
C TYR A 459 -21.39 11.60 -0.49
N LEU A 460 -22.29 11.62 0.48
CA LEU A 460 -22.21 12.44 1.70
C LEU A 460 -22.17 11.62 3.00
N SER A 461 -22.11 10.28 2.91
CA SER A 461 -22.09 9.40 4.09
C SER A 461 -20.94 9.71 5.06
N TYR A 462 -19.82 10.28 4.58
CA TYR A 462 -18.69 10.66 5.41
C TYR A 462 -18.98 11.85 6.34
N ILE A 463 -20.00 12.68 6.05
CA ILE A 463 -20.35 13.84 6.88
C ILE A 463 -21.00 13.42 8.20
N VAL A 464 -21.66 12.28 8.22
CA VAL A 464 -22.29 11.73 9.43
C VAL A 464 -21.27 11.24 10.45
N CYS A 465 -20.04 11.08 10.03
CA CYS A 465 -18.94 10.59 10.87
C CYS A 465 -18.09 11.71 11.50
N GLN A 466 -18.53 12.98 11.40
CA GLN A 466 -17.88 14.12 12.06
C GLN A 466 -18.63 14.57 13.33
#